data_08d0942235ce5f549d56e83491bb1837
#
_entry.id   08d0942235ce5f549d56e83491bb1837
#
_cell.length_a   1.000
_cell.length_b   1.000
_cell.length_c   1.000
_cell.angle_alpha   90.00
_cell.angle_beta   90.00
_cell.angle_gamma   90.00
#
_symmetry.space_group_name_H-M   'P 1'
#
loop_
_entity.id
_entity.type
_entity.pdbx_description
1 polymer ?
#
loop_
_entity_poly.entity_id
_entity_poly.type
_entity_poly.pdbx_seq_one_letter_code
_entity_poly.pdbx_strand_id
1 'polypeptide(L)'
;MGHSCGDNGCDGFLLMKQQQSCVVLAGGKSSRMGVDKALMPFKDKASLSAYVTDKLSNIFKEVYISTKTNKFNNAELNQSIKFIADESNESSPMIALASILHHFNEPVFIQPVDMPFLKPESIKDMSKLKDDFEIVIACEAEIDHVLCGYFSPSVADKAKKLAKDGKHKIKELLKICDVVRVELSGDDEGINLNNPDDLKKALRYE
;
A
#
# COMPACT_ATOMS: atom_id res chain seq x y z
N MET A 1 -7.14 -16.42 53.69
CA MET A 1 -5.95 -15.87 52.99
C MET A 1 -6.19 -16.05 51.50
N GLY A 2 -6.75 -15.06 50.90
CA GLY A 2 -7.05 -15.06 49.48
C GLY A 2 -5.91 -14.39 48.72
N HIS A 3 -5.35 -15.07 47.72
CA HIS A 3 -4.46 -14.48 46.75
C HIS A 3 -5.26 -14.23 45.47
N SER A 4 -5.62 -12.97 45.26
CA SER A 4 -6.11 -12.44 44.03
C SER A 4 -4.93 -12.34 43.06
N CYS A 5 -4.88 -13.23 42.08
CA CYS A 5 -4.04 -13.03 40.89
C CYS A 5 -4.77 -12.02 39.97
N GLY A 6 -4.27 -10.81 39.92
CA GLY A 6 -4.68 -9.85 38.93
C GLY A 6 -4.14 -10.29 37.55
N ASP A 7 -5.04 -10.59 36.64
CA ASP A 7 -4.75 -10.69 35.20
C ASP A 7 -4.46 -9.30 34.64
N ASN A 8 -3.22 -8.88 34.71
CA ASN A 8 -2.69 -7.84 33.86
C ASN A 8 -2.11 -8.51 32.61
N GLY A 9 -2.99 -8.96 31.74
CA GLY A 9 -2.69 -9.24 30.35
C GLY A 9 -2.42 -7.92 29.64
N CYS A 10 -1.32 -7.27 29.99
CA CYS A 10 -0.78 -6.20 29.17
C CYS A 10 -0.31 -6.83 27.87
N ASP A 11 -1.06 -6.58 26.82
CA ASP A 11 -0.71 -6.84 25.44
C ASP A 11 0.65 -6.22 25.11
N GLY A 12 1.70 -6.88 25.53
CA GLY A 12 3.06 -6.66 25.09
C GLY A 12 3.30 -7.15 23.66
N PHE A 13 2.28 -7.08 22.82
CA PHE A 13 2.42 -7.21 21.37
C PHE A 13 2.94 -5.90 20.79
N LEU A 14 4.07 -5.43 21.33
CA LEU A 14 4.88 -4.44 20.64
C LEU A 14 5.31 -5.10 19.35
N LEU A 15 4.64 -4.73 18.29
CA LEU A 15 4.77 -5.14 16.93
C LEU A 15 6.24 -5.34 16.57
N MET A 16 6.71 -6.58 16.55
CA MET A 16 7.93 -6.88 15.81
C MET A 16 7.65 -6.45 14.39
N LYS A 17 8.33 -5.39 13.93
CA LYS A 17 8.19 -4.90 12.56
C LYS A 17 8.33 -6.07 11.61
N GLN A 18 7.41 -6.18 10.68
CA GLN A 18 7.53 -7.19 9.64
C GLN A 18 8.87 -7.01 8.94
N GLN A 19 9.61 -8.10 8.73
CA GLN A 19 10.93 -8.04 8.08
C GLN A 19 10.84 -7.63 6.60
N GLN A 20 9.64 -7.71 6.02
CA GLN A 20 9.38 -7.35 4.63
C GLN A 20 9.43 -5.84 4.40
N SER A 21 9.57 -5.52 3.12
CA SER A 21 9.45 -4.16 2.61
C SER A 21 8.02 -3.85 2.19
N CYS A 22 7.67 -2.56 2.20
CA CYS A 22 6.46 -2.08 1.55
C CYS A 22 6.73 -0.92 0.60
N VAL A 23 5.85 -0.75 -0.38
CA VAL A 23 5.92 0.32 -1.38
C VAL A 23 4.61 1.09 -1.40
N VAL A 24 4.68 2.39 -1.17
CA VAL A 24 3.57 3.32 -1.32
C VAL A 24 3.55 3.83 -2.76
N LEU A 25 2.45 3.62 -3.46
CA LEU A 25 2.25 4.14 -4.80
C LEU A 25 1.78 5.60 -4.71
N ALA A 26 2.69 6.53 -4.92
CA ALA A 26 2.42 7.97 -4.91
C ALA A 26 2.41 8.57 -6.33
N GLY A 27 2.43 7.73 -7.35
CA GLY A 27 2.32 8.10 -8.76
C GLY A 27 0.87 8.18 -9.23
N GLY A 28 0.63 8.94 -10.28
CA GLY A 28 -0.66 9.04 -10.95
C GLY A 28 -1.05 10.49 -11.26
N LYS A 29 -1.77 10.69 -12.37
CA LYS A 29 -2.31 12.01 -12.71
C LYS A 29 -3.55 12.25 -11.85
N SER A 30 -3.43 13.09 -10.81
CA SER A 30 -4.56 13.56 -9.99
C SER A 30 -5.44 14.57 -10.77
N SER A 31 -5.82 14.23 -12.01
CA SER A 31 -6.48 15.15 -12.95
C SER A 31 -7.83 15.68 -12.46
N ARG A 32 -8.48 14.96 -11.55
CA ARG A 32 -9.79 15.36 -10.99
C ARG A 32 -9.67 16.27 -9.77
N MET A 33 -8.53 16.27 -9.09
CA MET A 33 -8.31 17.06 -7.88
C MET A 33 -7.65 18.41 -8.16
N GLY A 34 -7.07 18.63 -9.37
CA GLY A 34 -6.31 19.83 -9.71
C GLY A 34 -4.97 19.95 -8.94
N VAL A 35 -4.78 19.14 -7.92
CA VAL A 35 -3.59 19.10 -7.06
C VAL A 35 -3.15 17.65 -6.90
N ASP A 36 -1.85 17.42 -6.74
CA ASP A 36 -1.32 16.09 -6.48
C ASP A 36 -1.73 15.60 -5.08
N LYS A 37 -2.58 14.57 -5.03
CA LYS A 37 -3.08 13.99 -3.77
C LYS A 37 -1.96 13.62 -2.80
N ALA A 38 -0.87 13.08 -3.32
CA ALA A 38 0.25 12.62 -2.52
C ALA A 38 0.89 13.75 -1.69
N LEU A 39 0.78 15.00 -2.16
CA LEU A 39 1.35 16.20 -1.53
C LEU A 39 0.32 16.99 -0.69
N MET A 40 -0.94 16.59 -0.68
CA MET A 40 -1.96 17.31 0.08
C MET A 40 -1.77 17.10 1.59
N PRO A 41 -1.85 18.15 2.43
CA PRO A 41 -1.85 18.02 3.87
C PRO A 41 -2.96 17.05 4.34
N PHE A 42 -2.64 16.16 5.27
CA PHE A 42 -3.58 15.19 5.78
C PHE A 42 -3.42 14.97 7.29
N LYS A 43 -4.49 15.20 8.05
CA LYS A 43 -4.48 15.20 9.52
C LYS A 43 -3.35 16.11 10.07
N ASP A 44 -2.47 15.57 10.89
CA ASP A 44 -1.33 16.27 11.50
C ASP A 44 -0.05 16.26 10.64
N LYS A 45 -0.10 15.68 9.42
CA LYS A 45 1.06 15.53 8.56
C LYS A 45 1.07 16.54 7.40
N ALA A 46 2.28 16.89 6.97
CA ALA A 46 2.51 17.82 5.86
C ALA A 46 1.94 17.31 4.54
N SER A 47 1.81 15.99 4.37
CA SER A 47 1.22 15.39 3.19
C SER A 47 0.55 14.04 3.47
N LEU A 48 -0.35 13.63 2.59
CA LEU A 48 -0.97 12.29 2.62
C LEU A 48 0.10 11.20 2.52
N SER A 49 1.15 11.41 1.73
CA SER A 49 2.28 10.48 1.66
C SER A 49 3.02 10.38 2.98
N ALA A 50 3.24 11.49 3.67
CA ALA A 50 3.87 11.49 4.99
C ALA A 50 3.03 10.71 6.01
N TYR A 51 1.71 10.88 5.99
CA TYR A 51 0.79 10.14 6.85
C TYR A 51 0.87 8.62 6.60
N VAL A 52 0.74 8.21 5.34
CA VAL A 52 0.73 6.78 4.97
C VAL A 52 2.09 6.13 5.25
N THR A 53 3.19 6.78 4.88
CA THR A 53 4.54 6.23 5.10
C THR A 53 4.91 6.14 6.57
N ASP A 54 4.50 7.12 7.39
CA ASP A 54 4.73 7.10 8.83
C ASP A 54 3.99 5.93 9.50
N LYS A 55 2.72 5.74 9.14
CA LYS A 55 1.93 4.59 9.58
C LYS A 55 2.57 3.25 9.21
N LEU A 56 2.99 3.09 7.96
CA LEU A 56 3.63 1.86 7.47
C LEU A 56 5.03 1.65 8.07
N SER A 57 5.74 2.71 8.42
CA SER A 57 7.04 2.63 9.10
C SER A 57 6.97 2.00 10.50
N ASN A 58 5.78 1.98 11.11
CA ASN A 58 5.56 1.27 12.36
C ASN A 58 5.32 -0.23 12.15
N ILE A 59 4.97 -0.65 10.93
CA ILE A 59 4.61 -2.04 10.58
C ILE A 59 5.77 -2.73 9.86
N PHE A 60 6.40 -2.04 8.90
CA PHE A 60 7.42 -2.60 8.02
C PHE A 60 8.83 -2.12 8.39
N LYS A 61 9.82 -2.96 8.11
CA LYS A 61 11.23 -2.63 8.32
C LYS A 61 11.70 -1.57 7.35
N GLU A 62 11.30 -1.67 6.09
CA GLU A 62 11.66 -0.76 5.03
C GLU A 62 10.42 -0.27 4.28
N VAL A 63 10.34 1.05 4.13
CA VAL A 63 9.24 1.71 3.42
C VAL A 63 9.81 2.45 2.22
N TYR A 64 9.21 2.21 1.06
CA TYR A 64 9.55 2.84 -0.20
C TYR A 64 8.38 3.69 -0.69
N ILE A 65 8.69 4.72 -1.44
CA ILE A 65 7.72 5.45 -2.27
C ILE A 65 8.06 5.25 -3.74
N SER A 66 7.08 4.80 -4.50
CA SER A 66 7.18 4.76 -5.97
C SER A 66 6.53 5.99 -6.58
N THR A 67 7.31 6.73 -7.36
CA THR A 67 6.89 7.95 -8.05
C THR A 67 7.73 8.17 -9.31
N LYS A 68 7.15 8.85 -10.33
CA LYS A 68 7.87 9.19 -11.57
C LYS A 68 8.97 10.22 -11.36
N THR A 69 8.73 11.17 -10.48
CA THR A 69 9.67 12.23 -10.14
C THR A 69 9.71 12.41 -8.65
N ASN A 70 10.88 12.65 -8.08
CA ASN A 70 10.98 13.01 -6.68
C ASN A 70 10.37 14.41 -6.48
N LYS A 71 9.12 14.44 -6.09
CA LYS A 71 8.32 15.65 -5.86
C LYS A 71 8.22 16.01 -4.38
N PHE A 72 8.83 15.22 -3.51
CA PHE A 72 8.79 15.41 -2.08
C PHE A 72 10.01 16.20 -1.61
N ASN A 73 9.79 17.22 -0.80
CA ASN A 73 10.87 17.88 -0.09
C ASN A 73 11.39 16.96 1.03
N ASN A 74 12.70 16.89 1.21
CA ASN A 74 13.34 16.03 2.23
C ASN A 74 12.84 16.29 3.67
N ALA A 75 12.19 17.44 3.91
CA ALA A 75 11.62 17.80 5.21
C ALA A 75 10.19 17.24 5.44
N GLU A 76 9.51 16.79 4.37
CA GLU A 76 8.11 16.33 4.46
C GLU A 76 7.99 14.85 4.80
N LEU A 77 9.00 14.07 4.46
CA LEU A 77 9.04 12.63 4.70
C LEU A 77 10.13 12.27 5.70
N ASN A 78 9.92 11.20 6.45
CA ASN A 78 10.96 10.65 7.29
C ASN A 78 12.18 10.27 6.43
N GLN A 79 13.39 10.61 6.91
CA GLN A 79 14.65 10.36 6.21
C GLN A 79 14.93 8.87 5.92
N SER A 80 14.24 7.97 6.62
CA SER A 80 14.36 6.52 6.38
C SER A 80 13.57 6.03 5.16
N ILE A 81 12.70 6.88 4.57
CA ILE A 81 11.89 6.51 3.40
C ILE A 81 12.77 6.47 2.15
N LYS A 82 12.73 5.34 1.46
CA LYS A 82 13.48 5.12 0.22
C LYS A 82 12.61 5.43 -1.00
N PHE A 83 13.23 5.77 -2.13
CA PHE A 83 12.51 6.07 -3.36
C PHE A 83 12.79 5.02 -4.42
N ILE A 84 11.74 4.59 -5.11
CA ILE A 84 11.83 3.80 -6.34
C ILE A 84 11.33 4.70 -7.47
N ALA A 85 12.22 5.00 -8.42
CA ALA A 85 11.85 5.74 -9.61
C ALA A 85 11.01 4.85 -10.54
N ASP A 86 9.84 5.34 -10.95
CA ASP A 86 9.11 4.73 -12.07
C ASP A 86 9.76 5.23 -13.37
N GLU A 87 10.69 4.44 -13.90
CA GLU A 87 11.46 4.77 -15.11
C GLU A 87 10.64 4.72 -16.40
N SER A 88 9.37 4.33 -16.32
CA SER A 88 8.55 4.24 -17.51
C SER A 88 8.06 5.61 -17.98
N ASN A 89 8.28 5.88 -19.26
CA ASN A 89 7.68 7.04 -19.94
C ASN A 89 6.16 6.89 -20.08
N GLU A 90 5.62 5.70 -19.93
CA GLU A 90 4.21 5.38 -20.03
C GLU A 90 3.53 5.42 -18.65
N SER A 91 2.33 6.03 -18.59
CA SER A 91 1.52 6.07 -17.37
C SER A 91 0.69 4.78 -17.24
N SER A 92 1.37 3.64 -17.02
CA SER A 92 0.72 2.33 -16.90
C SER A 92 0.94 1.75 -15.49
N PRO A 93 -0.14 1.47 -14.74
CA PRO A 93 -0.02 0.79 -13.46
C PRO A 93 0.68 -0.57 -13.56
N MET A 94 0.51 -1.26 -14.68
CA MET A 94 1.14 -2.55 -14.95
C MET A 94 2.67 -2.44 -15.06
N ILE A 95 3.15 -1.40 -15.76
CA ILE A 95 4.58 -1.17 -15.94
C ILE A 95 5.21 -0.73 -14.61
N ALA A 96 4.54 0.18 -13.89
CA ALA A 96 4.98 0.60 -12.56
C ALA A 96 5.09 -0.59 -11.60
N LEU A 97 4.10 -1.48 -11.59
CA LEU A 97 4.13 -2.70 -10.78
C LEU A 97 5.31 -3.60 -11.16
N ALA A 98 5.51 -3.87 -12.45
CA ALA A 98 6.62 -4.69 -12.92
C ALA A 98 7.98 -4.09 -12.51
N SER A 99 8.15 -2.77 -12.67
CA SER A 99 9.36 -2.06 -12.27
C SER A 99 9.62 -2.19 -10.77
N ILE A 100 8.59 -1.98 -9.95
CA ILE A 100 8.70 -2.13 -8.49
C ILE A 100 9.15 -3.55 -8.13
N LEU A 101 8.49 -4.57 -8.66
CA LEU A 101 8.75 -5.96 -8.28
C LEU A 101 10.17 -6.42 -8.64
N HIS A 102 10.80 -5.85 -9.65
CA HIS A 102 12.20 -6.14 -10.00
C HIS A 102 13.22 -5.68 -8.95
N HIS A 103 12.84 -4.80 -8.03
CA HIS A 103 13.71 -4.35 -6.93
C HIS A 103 13.74 -5.32 -5.75
N PHE A 104 12.87 -6.33 -5.72
CA PHE A 104 12.71 -7.22 -4.58
C PHE A 104 12.93 -8.68 -4.95
N ASN A 105 13.43 -9.46 -3.98
CA ASN A 105 13.59 -10.91 -4.10
C ASN A 105 12.55 -11.69 -3.26
N GLU A 106 11.73 -10.98 -2.50
CA GLU A 106 10.70 -11.50 -1.61
C GLU A 106 9.37 -10.81 -1.90
N PRO A 107 8.22 -11.42 -1.53
CA PRO A 107 6.92 -10.74 -1.65
C PRO A 107 6.93 -9.39 -0.95
N VAL A 108 6.50 -8.36 -1.67
CA VAL A 108 6.47 -6.98 -1.19
C VAL A 108 5.03 -6.52 -1.03
N PHE A 109 4.77 -5.79 0.06
CA PHE A 109 3.48 -5.17 0.28
C PHE A 109 3.38 -3.87 -0.54
N ILE A 110 2.30 -3.71 -1.28
CA ILE A 110 2.03 -2.51 -2.09
C ILE A 110 0.75 -1.88 -1.58
N GLN A 111 0.77 -0.56 -1.40
CA GLN A 111 -0.38 0.22 -0.99
C GLN A 111 -0.47 1.52 -1.80
N PRO A 112 -1.63 1.83 -2.41
CA PRO A 112 -1.88 3.14 -2.98
C PRO A 112 -1.91 4.21 -1.89
N VAL A 113 -1.39 5.40 -2.17
CA VAL A 113 -1.36 6.52 -1.21
C VAL A 113 -2.78 7.00 -0.83
N ASP A 114 -3.76 6.77 -1.68
CA ASP A 114 -5.15 7.18 -1.47
C ASP A 114 -6.00 6.21 -0.63
N MET A 115 -5.40 5.17 -0.05
CA MET A 115 -6.01 4.27 0.93
C MET A 115 -5.38 4.45 2.33
N PRO A 116 -5.56 5.58 3.02
CA PRO A 116 -4.82 5.88 4.25
C PRO A 116 -5.30 5.09 5.48
N PHE A 117 -6.48 4.49 5.42
CA PHE A 117 -7.13 3.90 6.60
C PHE A 117 -6.91 2.39 6.77
N LEU A 118 -6.20 1.75 5.86
CA LEU A 118 -5.93 0.31 5.95
C LEU A 118 -5.30 -0.04 7.32
N LYS A 119 -5.88 -1.00 8.03
CA LYS A 119 -5.48 -1.35 9.40
C LYS A 119 -4.31 -2.33 9.43
N PRO A 120 -3.48 -2.29 10.48
CA PRO A 120 -2.39 -3.25 10.67
C PRO A 120 -2.86 -4.71 10.70
N GLU A 121 -4.06 -4.96 11.22
CA GLU A 121 -4.68 -6.29 11.31
C GLU A 121 -4.92 -6.88 9.93
N SER A 122 -5.49 -6.10 9.01
CA SER A 122 -5.74 -6.52 7.63
C SER A 122 -4.43 -6.79 6.87
N ILE A 123 -3.40 -5.95 7.10
CA ILE A 123 -2.05 -6.19 6.56
C ILE A 123 -1.47 -7.50 7.11
N LYS A 124 -1.63 -7.76 8.41
CA LYS A 124 -1.18 -8.98 9.07
C LYS A 124 -1.89 -10.22 8.51
N ASP A 125 -3.19 -10.14 8.26
CA ASP A 125 -3.94 -11.27 7.68
C ASP A 125 -3.49 -11.56 6.25
N MET A 126 -3.29 -10.54 5.43
CA MET A 126 -2.70 -10.71 4.10
C MET A 126 -1.28 -11.30 4.16
N SER A 127 -0.46 -10.91 5.15
CA SER A 127 0.92 -11.39 5.28
C SER A 127 1.05 -12.88 5.54
N LYS A 128 0.02 -13.51 6.11
CA LYS A 128 -0.01 -14.96 6.38
C LYS A 128 -0.09 -15.79 5.10
N LEU A 129 -0.55 -15.20 4.01
CA LEU A 129 -0.83 -15.86 2.73
C LEU A 129 0.19 -15.53 1.63
N LYS A 130 1.10 -14.59 1.89
CA LYS A 130 2.00 -14.01 0.88
C LYS A 130 3.01 -14.99 0.27
N ASP A 131 3.30 -16.08 0.96
CA ASP A 131 4.25 -17.10 0.51
C ASP A 131 3.56 -18.28 -0.20
N ASP A 132 2.23 -18.39 -0.05
CA ASP A 132 1.41 -19.45 -0.64
C ASP A 132 0.80 -19.04 -1.98
N PHE A 133 0.67 -17.73 -2.25
CA PHE A 133 0.03 -17.18 -3.44
C PHE A 133 0.94 -16.19 -4.18
N GLU A 134 0.77 -16.06 -5.49
CA GLU A 134 1.52 -15.08 -6.27
C GLU A 134 1.07 -13.64 -5.96
N ILE A 135 -0.22 -13.47 -5.67
CA ILE A 135 -0.83 -12.17 -5.35
C ILE A 135 -1.84 -12.36 -4.23
N VAL A 136 -1.71 -11.54 -3.19
CA VAL A 136 -2.71 -11.42 -2.11
C VAL A 136 -3.24 -10.01 -2.14
N ILE A 137 -4.52 -9.79 -2.44
CA ILE A 137 -5.11 -8.44 -2.48
C ILE A 137 -6.20 -8.25 -1.43
N ALA A 138 -6.35 -7.00 -1.00
CA ALA A 138 -7.49 -6.59 -0.20
C ALA A 138 -8.76 -6.51 -1.07
N CYS A 139 -9.89 -6.89 -0.48
CA CYS A 139 -11.23 -6.67 -1.07
C CYS A 139 -12.21 -6.17 -0.01
N GLU A 140 -13.27 -5.51 -0.46
CA GLU A 140 -14.37 -5.04 0.39
C GLU A 140 -15.67 -5.17 -0.40
N ALA A 141 -16.64 -5.94 0.13
CA ALA A 141 -17.93 -6.16 -0.52
C ALA A 141 -17.81 -6.49 -2.03
N GLU A 142 -16.97 -7.46 -2.37
CA GLU A 142 -16.66 -7.90 -3.76
C GLU A 142 -15.89 -6.87 -4.62
N ILE A 143 -15.46 -5.75 -4.05
CA ILE A 143 -14.62 -4.76 -4.73
C ILE A 143 -13.15 -5.08 -4.47
N ASP A 144 -12.42 -5.47 -5.53
CA ASP A 144 -10.99 -5.71 -5.47
C ASP A 144 -10.20 -4.38 -5.38
N HIS A 145 -9.38 -4.21 -4.34
CA HIS A 145 -8.36 -3.17 -4.27
C HIS A 145 -7.08 -3.68 -4.95
N VAL A 146 -7.09 -3.70 -6.26
CA VAL A 146 -6.16 -4.44 -7.13
C VAL A 146 -4.66 -4.08 -6.99
N LEU A 147 -4.32 -3.02 -6.28
CA LEU A 147 -2.95 -2.59 -5.98
C LEU A 147 -2.70 -2.46 -4.47
N CYS A 148 -3.59 -3.00 -3.64
CA CYS A 148 -3.44 -3.04 -2.20
C CYS A 148 -3.24 -4.48 -1.74
N GLY A 149 -2.01 -4.86 -1.36
CA GLY A 149 -1.71 -6.21 -0.91
C GLY A 149 -0.28 -6.66 -1.17
N TYR A 150 -0.03 -7.97 -1.08
CA TYR A 150 1.28 -8.57 -1.33
C TYR A 150 1.40 -9.09 -2.76
N PHE A 151 2.56 -8.84 -3.36
CA PHE A 151 2.89 -9.29 -4.71
C PHE A 151 4.24 -10.00 -4.70
N SER A 152 4.27 -11.22 -5.24
CA SER A 152 5.51 -11.96 -5.45
C SER A 152 6.33 -11.34 -6.58
N PRO A 153 7.67 -11.29 -6.47
CA PRO A 153 8.54 -10.90 -7.57
C PRO A 153 8.35 -11.73 -8.85
N SER A 154 7.90 -12.99 -8.73
CA SER A 154 7.61 -13.87 -9.86
C SER A 154 6.57 -13.29 -10.83
N VAL A 155 5.76 -12.33 -10.37
CA VAL A 155 4.71 -11.70 -11.18
C VAL A 155 5.27 -10.61 -12.11
N ALA A 156 6.48 -10.11 -11.86
CA ALA A 156 7.09 -9.00 -12.62
C ALA A 156 7.13 -9.26 -14.15
N ASP A 157 7.61 -10.42 -14.55
CA ASP A 157 7.71 -10.77 -15.98
C ASP A 157 6.34 -10.96 -16.64
N LYS A 158 5.37 -11.50 -15.90
CA LYS A 158 3.98 -11.61 -16.36
C LYS A 158 3.38 -10.23 -16.62
N ALA A 159 3.58 -9.29 -15.67
CA ALA A 159 3.12 -7.90 -15.78
C ALA A 159 3.79 -7.19 -16.98
N LYS A 160 5.11 -7.35 -17.12
CA LYS A 160 5.87 -6.79 -18.24
C LYS A 160 5.40 -7.32 -19.60
N LYS A 161 5.11 -8.62 -19.70
CA LYS A 161 4.59 -9.25 -20.91
C LYS A 161 3.21 -8.69 -21.27
N LEU A 162 2.28 -8.63 -20.30
CA LEU A 162 0.95 -8.06 -20.52
C LEU A 162 1.02 -6.61 -21.00
N ALA A 163 1.89 -5.79 -20.40
CA ALA A 163 2.08 -4.41 -20.82
C ALA A 163 2.55 -4.31 -22.28
N LYS A 164 3.51 -5.13 -22.69
CA LYS A 164 3.96 -5.22 -24.09
C LYS A 164 2.84 -5.63 -25.06
N ASP A 165 1.91 -6.45 -24.60
CA ASP A 165 0.73 -6.87 -25.36
C ASP A 165 -0.41 -5.82 -25.33
N GLY A 166 -0.15 -4.60 -24.84
CA GLY A 166 -1.11 -3.50 -24.76
C GLY A 166 -2.14 -3.65 -23.64
N LYS A 167 -1.95 -4.60 -22.72
CA LYS A 167 -2.85 -4.85 -21.58
C LYS A 167 -2.31 -4.13 -20.34
N HIS A 168 -2.83 -2.95 -20.05
CA HIS A 168 -2.31 -2.08 -18.98
C HIS A 168 -3.12 -2.13 -17.68
N LYS A 169 -4.27 -2.83 -17.65
CA LYS A 169 -5.12 -2.94 -16.47
C LYS A 169 -4.63 -4.07 -15.55
N ILE A 170 -4.46 -3.80 -14.26
CA ILE A 170 -4.04 -4.81 -13.26
C ILE A 170 -5.00 -6.02 -13.22
N LYS A 171 -6.29 -5.81 -13.46
CA LYS A 171 -7.27 -6.90 -13.55
C LYS A 171 -6.91 -7.98 -14.58
N GLU A 172 -6.17 -7.65 -15.65
CA GLU A 172 -5.70 -8.66 -16.61
C GLU A 172 -4.59 -9.55 -16.01
N LEU A 173 -3.76 -8.98 -15.13
CA LEU A 173 -2.75 -9.73 -14.40
C LEU A 173 -3.38 -10.71 -13.40
N LEU A 174 -4.40 -10.26 -12.68
CA LEU A 174 -5.13 -11.10 -11.70
C LEU A 174 -5.78 -12.33 -12.35
N LYS A 175 -6.09 -12.31 -13.65
CA LYS A 175 -6.68 -13.46 -14.38
C LYS A 175 -5.68 -14.57 -14.67
N ILE A 176 -4.39 -14.29 -14.66
CA ILE A 176 -3.33 -15.23 -15.06
C ILE A 176 -2.37 -15.59 -13.93
N CYS A 177 -2.60 -15.05 -12.75
CA CYS A 177 -1.82 -15.32 -11.54
C CYS A 177 -2.65 -16.12 -10.54
N ASP A 178 -1.96 -16.79 -9.62
CA ASP A 178 -2.59 -17.39 -8.44
C ASP A 178 -2.89 -16.29 -7.43
N VAL A 179 -4.18 -15.98 -7.23
CA VAL A 179 -4.65 -14.81 -6.48
C VAL A 179 -5.59 -15.21 -5.35
N VAL A 180 -5.30 -14.75 -4.14
CA VAL A 180 -6.23 -14.81 -3.02
C VAL A 180 -6.70 -13.41 -2.62
N ARG A 181 -7.95 -13.32 -2.19
CA ARG A 181 -8.61 -12.10 -1.72
C ARG A 181 -8.80 -12.18 -0.21
N VAL A 182 -8.43 -11.11 0.47
CA VAL A 182 -8.62 -10.97 1.92
C VAL A 182 -9.61 -9.85 2.14
N GLU A 183 -10.76 -10.19 2.74
CA GLU A 183 -11.80 -9.22 3.07
C GLU A 183 -11.29 -8.26 4.15
N LEU A 184 -11.46 -6.96 3.93
CA LEU A 184 -11.15 -5.94 4.93
C LEU A 184 -12.17 -6.00 6.07
N SER A 185 -11.69 -5.91 7.30
CA SER A 185 -12.51 -6.10 8.50
C SER A 185 -13.19 -4.82 9.00
N GLY A 186 -12.77 -3.66 8.51
CA GLY A 186 -13.26 -2.36 8.97
C GLY A 186 -13.97 -1.58 7.87
N ASP A 187 -15.07 -0.92 8.21
CA ASP A 187 -15.94 -0.20 7.28
C ASP A 187 -15.25 0.96 6.54
N ASP A 188 -14.07 1.41 7.02
CA ASP A 188 -13.36 2.58 6.48
C ASP A 188 -12.11 2.22 5.71
N GLU A 189 -11.63 0.98 5.82
CA GLU A 189 -10.30 0.58 5.31
C GLU A 189 -10.19 0.70 3.78
N GLY A 190 -11.28 0.39 3.09
CA GLY A 190 -11.38 0.45 1.64
C GLY A 190 -11.62 1.86 1.06
N ILE A 191 -11.72 2.88 1.91
CA ILE A 191 -11.97 4.24 1.44
C ILE A 191 -10.79 4.75 0.59
N ASN A 192 -11.12 5.12 -0.66
CA ASN A 192 -10.20 5.75 -1.59
C ASN A 192 -10.44 7.27 -1.65
N LEU A 193 -9.41 8.06 -1.41
CA LEU A 193 -9.48 9.52 -1.51
C LEU A 193 -9.38 9.97 -2.97
N ASN A 194 -10.48 9.95 -3.71
CA ASN A 194 -10.50 10.23 -5.14
C ASN A 194 -10.86 11.66 -5.51
N ASN A 195 -11.49 12.41 -4.59
CA ASN A 195 -11.95 13.78 -4.79
C ASN A 195 -11.88 14.59 -3.48
N PRO A 196 -12.05 15.94 -3.53
CA PRO A 196 -11.99 16.79 -2.34
C PRO A 196 -13.04 16.46 -1.27
N ASP A 197 -14.20 15.91 -1.67
CA ASP A 197 -15.23 15.55 -0.71
C ASP A 197 -14.91 14.26 0.03
N ASP A 198 -14.23 13.30 -0.62
CA ASP A 198 -13.67 12.13 0.05
C ASP A 198 -12.66 12.55 1.12
N LEU A 199 -11.79 13.52 0.78
CA LEU A 199 -10.82 14.05 1.72
C LEU A 199 -11.49 14.71 2.93
N LYS A 200 -12.53 15.53 2.71
CA LYS A 200 -13.29 16.17 3.82
C LYS A 200 -13.98 15.14 4.71
N LYS A 201 -14.53 14.07 4.11
CA LYS A 201 -15.11 12.97 4.88
C LYS A 201 -14.02 12.26 5.68
N ALA A 202 -12.91 11.93 5.04
CA ALA A 202 -11.79 11.24 5.64
C ALA A 202 -11.17 11.97 6.86
N LEU A 203 -11.19 13.29 6.85
CA LEU A 203 -10.73 14.11 8.00
C LEU A 203 -11.64 14.02 9.23
N ARG A 204 -12.83 13.40 9.11
CA ARG A 204 -13.77 13.18 10.22
C ARG A 204 -13.60 11.80 10.87
N TYR A 205 -12.88 10.88 10.21
CA TYR A 205 -12.53 9.59 10.81
C TYR A 205 -11.33 9.79 11.75
N GLU A 206 -11.50 9.40 12.99
CA GLU A 206 -10.45 9.47 14.02
C GLU A 206 -9.44 8.31 13.91
#